data_fe7888c6c9c302a3ba0c41bd615b9cd0
#
_entry.id   fe7888c6c9c302a3ba0c41bd615b9cd0
#
_cell.length_a   1.000
_cell.length_b   1.000
_cell.length_c   1.000
_cell.angle_alpha   90.00
_cell.angle_beta   90.00
_cell.angle_gamma   90.00
#
_symmetry.space_group_name_H-M   'P 1'
#
loop_
_entity.id
_entity.type
_entity.pdbx_description
1 polymer ?
#
loop_
_entity_poly.entity_id
_entity_poly.type
_entity_poly.pdbx_seq_one_letter_code
_entity_poly.pdbx_strand_id
1 'polypeptide(L)'
;MKDSFLFPIVFMLIMVLIFAGILSIAFRTSESKIEAHRQNTYQKRILSTLSAKIAETTGSKADKILAQYPESYEKYVYKINNKNLGRNAYRAVVADSTVAFCFEIGGKGLWGTMQALVSTSTDFRTILDFAIVEQQETPGLGARIEEEWFLAQFRNRLFVTEPDAPGDVTRKYEFIAETQEPENDGQLKRVTGAT
;
A
#
# COMPACT_ATOMS: atom_id res chain seq x y z
N MET A 1 27.16 8.43 -58.68
CA MET A 1 27.09 7.43 -57.59
C MET A 1 25.68 7.53 -57.02
N LYS A 2 24.85 6.50 -57.19
CA LYS A 2 23.51 6.48 -56.60
C LYS A 2 23.71 6.22 -55.09
N ASP A 3 23.57 7.25 -54.30
CA ASP A 3 23.57 7.09 -52.84
C ASP A 3 22.42 6.16 -52.47
N SER A 4 22.78 4.97 -52.04
CA SER A 4 21.80 3.92 -51.71
C SER A 4 21.12 4.30 -50.40
N PHE A 5 19.97 4.90 -50.46
CA PHE A 5 19.11 5.17 -49.29
C PHE A 5 18.73 3.89 -48.50
N LEU A 6 18.95 2.71 -49.11
CA LEU A 6 18.67 1.44 -48.49
C LEU A 6 19.65 1.07 -47.37
N PHE A 7 20.93 1.45 -47.50
CA PHE A 7 21.93 1.11 -46.49
C PHE A 7 21.62 1.68 -45.07
N PRO A 8 21.34 2.99 -44.93
CA PRO A 8 20.97 3.52 -43.62
C PRO A 8 19.69 2.89 -43.04
N ILE A 9 18.71 2.62 -43.90
CA ILE A 9 17.44 2.01 -43.47
C ILE A 9 17.67 0.58 -42.93
N VAL A 10 18.39 -0.24 -43.68
CA VAL A 10 18.72 -1.63 -43.28
C VAL A 10 19.58 -1.63 -42.04
N PHE A 11 20.57 -0.75 -41.94
CA PHE A 11 21.41 -0.61 -40.76
C PHE A 11 20.61 -0.26 -39.51
N MET A 12 19.71 0.74 -39.59
CA MET A 12 18.85 1.12 -38.47
C MET A 12 17.91 -0.03 -38.07
N LEU A 13 17.35 -0.74 -39.03
CA LEU A 13 16.47 -1.89 -38.77
C LEU A 13 17.21 -3.02 -38.03
N ILE A 14 18.42 -3.33 -38.45
CA ILE A 14 19.26 -4.35 -37.77
C ILE A 14 19.58 -3.89 -36.36
N MET A 15 19.95 -2.63 -36.14
CA MET A 15 20.24 -2.09 -34.81
C MET A 15 19.02 -2.16 -33.90
N VAL A 16 17.85 -1.77 -34.40
CA VAL A 16 16.59 -1.86 -33.63
C VAL A 16 16.29 -3.31 -33.23
N LEU A 17 16.45 -4.26 -34.15
CA LEU A 17 16.23 -5.69 -33.84
C LEU A 17 17.21 -6.23 -32.78
N ILE A 18 18.50 -5.84 -32.86
CA ILE A 18 19.50 -6.22 -31.88
C ILE A 18 19.14 -5.66 -30.49
N PHE A 19 18.84 -4.36 -30.39
CA PHE A 19 18.47 -3.74 -29.11
C PHE A 19 17.17 -4.30 -28.56
N ALA A 20 16.15 -4.49 -29.41
CA ALA A 20 14.91 -5.09 -28.99
C ALA A 20 15.10 -6.53 -28.47
N GLY A 21 15.97 -7.32 -29.12
CA GLY A 21 16.34 -8.66 -28.67
C GLY A 21 17.03 -8.66 -27.31
N ILE A 22 18.03 -7.81 -27.13
CA ILE A 22 18.75 -7.66 -25.85
C ILE A 22 17.80 -7.24 -24.72
N LEU A 23 16.95 -6.23 -24.96
CA LEU A 23 15.97 -5.76 -23.99
C LEU A 23 14.95 -6.84 -23.64
N SER A 24 14.47 -7.60 -24.63
CA SER A 24 13.51 -8.69 -24.41
C SER A 24 14.09 -9.81 -23.53
N ILE A 25 15.36 -10.18 -23.76
CA ILE A 25 16.05 -11.18 -22.94
C ILE A 25 16.25 -10.64 -21.50
N ALA A 26 16.73 -9.40 -21.36
CA ALA A 26 16.92 -8.77 -20.06
C ALA A 26 15.61 -8.68 -19.27
N PHE A 27 14.51 -8.33 -19.93
CA PHE A 27 13.18 -8.28 -19.32
C PHE A 27 12.73 -9.64 -18.80
N ARG A 28 12.80 -10.68 -19.67
CA ARG A 28 12.39 -12.04 -19.30
C ARG A 28 13.19 -12.62 -18.14
N THR A 29 14.49 -12.37 -18.10
CA THR A 29 15.35 -12.87 -17.00
C THR A 29 15.12 -12.15 -15.68
N SER A 30 14.64 -10.90 -15.75
CA SER A 30 14.38 -10.06 -14.57
C SER A 30 12.96 -10.20 -14.04
N GLU A 31 11.99 -10.58 -14.87
CA GLU A 31 10.55 -10.59 -14.56
C GLU A 31 10.24 -11.41 -13.30
N SER A 32 10.76 -12.63 -13.19
CA SER A 32 10.52 -13.50 -12.03
C SER A 32 11.09 -12.92 -10.72
N LYS A 33 12.24 -12.24 -10.79
CA LYS A 33 12.88 -11.60 -9.63
C LYS A 33 12.11 -10.36 -9.20
N ILE A 34 11.63 -9.57 -10.17
CA ILE A 34 10.82 -8.38 -9.92
C ILE A 34 9.51 -8.77 -9.25
N GLU A 35 8.83 -9.80 -9.78
CA GLU A 35 7.57 -10.26 -9.21
C GLU A 35 7.75 -10.83 -7.79
N ALA A 36 8.77 -11.65 -7.57
CA ALA A 36 9.09 -12.15 -6.23
C ALA A 36 9.42 -11.01 -5.24
N HIS A 37 10.17 -9.99 -5.68
CA HIS A 37 10.46 -8.82 -4.86
C HIS A 37 9.20 -8.01 -4.55
N ARG A 38 8.32 -7.83 -5.54
CA ARG A 38 7.04 -7.13 -5.39
C ARG A 38 6.13 -7.85 -4.38
N GLN A 39 6.00 -9.16 -4.49
CA GLN A 39 5.24 -9.97 -3.54
C GLN A 39 5.80 -9.90 -2.13
N ASN A 40 7.12 -10.05 -1.98
CA ASN A 40 7.78 -9.91 -0.68
C ASN A 40 7.55 -8.53 -0.04
N THR A 41 7.66 -7.48 -0.84
CA THR A 41 7.42 -6.10 -0.36
C THR A 41 5.96 -5.91 0.07
N TYR A 42 5.03 -6.43 -0.72
CA TYR A 42 3.61 -6.38 -0.41
C TYR A 42 3.28 -7.13 0.89
N GLN A 43 3.79 -8.36 1.07
CA GLN A 43 3.61 -9.14 2.30
C GLN A 43 4.22 -8.45 3.53
N LYS A 44 5.40 -7.85 3.38
CA LYS A 44 6.02 -7.05 4.44
C LYS A 44 5.14 -5.85 4.84
N ARG A 45 4.52 -5.17 3.89
CA ARG A 45 3.60 -4.06 4.17
C ARG A 45 2.34 -4.54 4.89
N ILE A 46 1.77 -5.69 4.52
CA ILE A 46 0.65 -6.29 5.28
C ILE A 46 1.08 -6.58 6.72
N LEU A 47 2.23 -7.23 6.89
CA LEU A 47 2.74 -7.55 8.23
C LEU A 47 3.00 -6.27 9.03
N SER A 48 3.52 -5.20 8.42
CA SER A 48 3.80 -3.95 9.13
C SER A 48 2.52 -3.32 9.69
N THR A 49 1.43 -3.26 8.91
CA THR A 49 0.16 -2.71 9.39
C THR A 49 -0.50 -3.52 10.50
N LEU A 50 -0.16 -4.80 10.61
CA LEU A 50 -0.69 -5.72 11.63
C LEU A 50 0.25 -5.90 12.83
N SER A 51 1.53 -5.55 12.67
CA SER A 51 2.61 -5.88 13.60
C SER A 51 2.39 -5.33 15.01
N ALA A 52 1.87 -4.11 15.13
CA ALA A 52 1.59 -3.49 16.43
C ALA A 52 0.56 -4.30 17.23
N LYS A 53 -0.53 -4.73 16.58
CA LYS A 53 -1.58 -5.51 17.24
C LYS A 53 -1.14 -6.94 17.57
N ILE A 54 -0.37 -7.58 16.67
CA ILE A 54 0.25 -8.87 16.92
C ILE A 54 1.22 -8.77 18.13
N ALA A 55 2.03 -7.72 18.17
CA ALA A 55 2.98 -7.47 19.24
C ALA A 55 2.30 -7.28 20.60
N GLU A 56 1.26 -6.46 20.65
CA GLU A 56 0.42 -6.25 21.84
C GLU A 56 -0.12 -7.57 22.36
N THR A 57 -0.67 -8.41 21.47
CA THR A 57 -1.30 -9.69 21.87
C THR A 57 -0.28 -10.76 22.27
N THR A 58 0.91 -10.76 21.65
CA THR A 58 1.96 -11.76 21.94
C THR A 58 2.92 -11.33 23.05
N GLY A 59 2.82 -10.10 23.57
CA GLY A 59 3.80 -9.52 24.51
C GLY A 59 5.17 -9.27 23.89
N SER A 60 5.26 -9.21 22.55
CA SER A 60 6.49 -8.97 21.79
C SER A 60 6.62 -7.50 21.40
N LYS A 61 7.73 -7.14 20.72
CA LYS A 61 7.86 -5.83 20.07
C LYS A 61 7.53 -5.93 18.59
N ALA A 62 6.91 -4.91 18.01
CA ALA A 62 6.55 -4.87 16.59
C ALA A 62 7.79 -5.04 15.68
N ASP A 63 8.89 -4.38 16.01
CA ASP A 63 10.16 -4.48 15.27
C ASP A 63 10.69 -5.91 15.22
N LYS A 64 10.53 -6.68 16.32
CA LYS A 64 10.94 -8.09 16.37
C LYS A 64 10.10 -8.95 15.43
N ILE A 65 8.79 -8.69 15.35
CA ILE A 65 7.88 -9.39 14.45
C ILE A 65 8.26 -9.11 13.00
N LEU A 66 8.56 -7.85 12.68
CA LEU A 66 9.00 -7.45 11.34
C LEU A 66 10.36 -8.03 10.94
N ALA A 67 11.31 -8.07 11.89
CA ALA A 67 12.63 -8.64 11.67
C ALA A 67 12.59 -10.14 11.37
N GLN A 68 11.59 -10.85 11.85
CA GLN A 68 11.38 -12.29 11.62
C GLN A 68 10.55 -12.60 10.36
N TYR A 69 10.46 -11.68 9.38
CA TYR A 69 9.89 -11.98 8.08
C TYR A 69 10.81 -12.96 7.31
N PRO A 70 10.31 -13.97 6.57
CA PRO A 70 8.90 -14.25 6.26
C PRO A 70 8.14 -15.09 7.30
N GLU A 71 8.82 -15.68 8.27
CA GLU A 71 8.25 -16.61 9.26
C GLU A 71 7.06 -16.00 10.03
N SER A 72 7.18 -14.74 10.45
CA SER A 72 6.09 -14.04 11.14
C SER A 72 4.88 -13.84 10.24
N TYR A 73 5.08 -13.59 8.95
CA TYR A 73 3.98 -13.47 8.01
C TYR A 73 3.22 -14.79 7.86
N GLU A 74 3.92 -15.89 7.62
CA GLU A 74 3.33 -17.22 7.46
C GLU A 74 2.62 -17.67 8.74
N LYS A 75 3.15 -17.31 9.90
CA LYS A 75 2.61 -17.69 11.19
C LYS A 75 1.34 -16.93 11.57
N TYR A 76 1.28 -15.63 11.29
CA TYR A 76 0.24 -14.77 11.84
C TYR A 76 -0.76 -14.25 10.81
N VAL A 77 -0.44 -14.23 9.52
CA VAL A 77 -1.26 -13.57 8.50
C VAL A 77 -1.95 -14.59 7.60
N TYR A 78 -3.26 -14.51 7.53
CA TYR A 78 -4.09 -15.41 6.72
C TYR A 78 -4.94 -14.61 5.74
N LYS A 79 -4.89 -14.98 4.46
CA LYS A 79 -5.73 -14.37 3.42
C LYS A 79 -7.18 -14.80 3.58
N ILE A 80 -8.09 -13.85 3.48
CA ILE A 80 -9.53 -14.09 3.51
C ILE A 80 -10.02 -14.30 2.08
N ASN A 81 -10.46 -15.52 1.77
CA ASN A 81 -10.98 -15.88 0.46
C ASN A 81 -12.49 -15.60 0.42
N ASN A 82 -12.88 -14.35 0.22
CA ASN A 82 -14.27 -13.95 0.02
C ASN A 82 -14.43 -13.23 -1.33
N LYS A 83 -15.07 -13.91 -2.28
CA LYS A 83 -15.30 -13.39 -3.64
C LYS A 83 -16.15 -12.10 -3.65
N ASN A 84 -16.97 -11.89 -2.64
CA ASN A 84 -17.86 -10.72 -2.56
C ASN A 84 -17.13 -9.44 -2.15
N LEU A 85 -15.92 -9.52 -1.58
CA LEU A 85 -15.15 -8.35 -1.17
C LEU A 85 -14.56 -7.58 -2.36
N GLY A 86 -14.42 -8.22 -3.53
CA GLY A 86 -13.86 -7.60 -4.74
C GLY A 86 -12.39 -7.16 -4.64
N ARG A 87 -11.77 -7.29 -3.45
CA ARG A 87 -10.39 -6.91 -3.13
C ARG A 87 -9.77 -7.89 -2.15
N ASN A 88 -8.45 -7.85 -2.00
CA ASN A 88 -7.75 -8.69 -1.05
C ASN A 88 -8.03 -8.23 0.40
N ALA A 89 -8.25 -9.20 1.25
CA ALA A 89 -8.40 -9.00 2.68
C ALA A 89 -7.59 -10.07 3.44
N TYR A 90 -7.08 -9.69 4.59
CA TYR A 90 -6.24 -10.51 5.44
C TYR A 90 -6.71 -10.40 6.88
N ARG A 91 -6.42 -11.41 7.68
CA ARG A 91 -6.61 -11.39 9.12
C ARG A 91 -5.33 -11.77 9.84
N ALA A 92 -5.05 -11.11 10.94
CA ALA A 92 -4.01 -11.53 11.87
C ALA A 92 -4.59 -12.49 12.88
N VAL A 93 -3.93 -13.63 13.10
CA VAL A 93 -4.35 -14.68 14.05
C VAL A 93 -3.22 -14.90 15.05
N VAL A 94 -3.56 -14.87 16.34
CA VAL A 94 -2.66 -15.18 17.45
C VAL A 94 -3.38 -16.14 18.39
N ALA A 95 -2.76 -17.27 18.71
CA ALA A 95 -3.36 -18.29 19.56
C ALA A 95 -4.80 -18.67 19.13
N ASP A 96 -4.96 -18.95 17.82
CA ASP A 96 -6.24 -19.33 17.17
C ASP A 96 -7.35 -18.27 17.19
N SER A 97 -7.05 -17.07 17.69
CA SER A 97 -8.00 -15.97 17.72
C SER A 97 -7.62 -14.90 16.70
N THR A 98 -8.60 -14.38 15.95
CA THR A 98 -8.40 -13.22 15.07
C THR A 98 -8.25 -11.97 15.94
N VAL A 99 -7.14 -11.23 15.75
CA VAL A 99 -6.80 -10.04 16.55
C VAL A 99 -6.92 -8.74 15.76
N ALA A 100 -6.84 -8.81 14.43
CA ALA A 100 -6.99 -7.67 13.54
C ALA A 100 -7.35 -8.12 12.13
N PHE A 101 -7.87 -7.19 11.32
CA PHE A 101 -8.07 -7.36 9.90
C PHE A 101 -7.21 -6.35 9.12
N CYS A 102 -6.87 -6.70 7.87
CA CYS A 102 -6.20 -5.79 6.93
C CYS A 102 -6.89 -5.88 5.58
N PHE A 103 -7.27 -4.73 5.04
CA PHE A 103 -7.97 -4.63 3.76
C PHE A 103 -7.13 -3.87 2.76
N GLU A 104 -7.09 -4.37 1.53
CA GLU A 104 -6.61 -3.61 0.40
C GLU A 104 -7.70 -2.65 -0.05
N ILE A 105 -7.35 -1.37 -0.10
CA ILE A 105 -8.22 -0.31 -0.60
C ILE A 105 -7.54 0.38 -1.79
N GLY A 106 -8.30 1.04 -2.62
CA GLY A 106 -7.74 1.80 -3.74
C GLY A 106 -8.60 2.98 -4.08
N GLY A 107 -7.96 3.98 -4.59
CA GLY A 107 -8.56 5.22 -5.04
C GLY A 107 -7.88 5.76 -6.29
N LYS A 108 -8.40 6.86 -6.80
CA LYS A 108 -7.76 7.62 -7.88
C LYS A 108 -6.99 8.76 -7.26
N GLY A 109 -5.72 8.88 -7.59
CA GLY A 109 -4.92 10.08 -7.37
C GLY A 109 -5.00 11.03 -8.56
N LEU A 110 -4.14 12.05 -8.56
CA LEU A 110 -4.06 13.00 -9.65
C LEU A 110 -3.44 12.37 -10.90
N TRP A 111 -2.38 11.60 -10.74
CA TRP A 111 -1.59 11.01 -11.83
C TRP A 111 -1.85 9.54 -12.09
N GLY A 112 -2.50 8.86 -11.18
CA GLY A 112 -2.75 7.43 -11.35
C GLY A 112 -3.62 6.82 -10.27
N THR A 113 -3.74 5.50 -10.32
CA THR A 113 -4.43 4.74 -9.28
C THR A 113 -3.53 4.58 -8.07
N MET A 114 -4.08 4.81 -6.89
CA MET A 114 -3.41 4.53 -5.62
C MET A 114 -3.95 3.25 -5.00
N GLN A 115 -3.07 2.49 -4.38
CA GLN A 115 -3.40 1.31 -3.59
C GLN A 115 -2.83 1.47 -2.19
N ALA A 116 -3.61 1.10 -1.20
CA ALA A 116 -3.22 1.18 0.20
C ALA A 116 -3.72 -0.05 0.97
N LEU A 117 -3.13 -0.27 2.12
CA LEU A 117 -3.55 -1.25 3.12
C LEU A 117 -4.04 -0.51 4.35
N VAL A 118 -5.18 -0.90 4.85
CA VAL A 118 -5.76 -0.40 6.08
C VAL A 118 -5.94 -1.57 7.03
N SER A 119 -5.35 -1.52 8.20
CA SER A 119 -5.62 -2.48 9.26
C SER A 119 -6.64 -1.94 10.25
N THR A 120 -7.52 -2.82 10.73
CA THR A 120 -8.61 -2.46 11.63
C THR A 120 -8.69 -3.40 12.82
N SER A 121 -9.28 -2.89 13.90
CA SER A 121 -9.71 -3.72 15.02
C SER A 121 -10.75 -4.76 14.59
N THR A 122 -10.97 -5.77 15.42
CA THR A 122 -11.92 -6.87 15.15
C THR A 122 -13.38 -6.43 15.13
N ASP A 123 -13.70 -5.33 15.77
CA ASP A 123 -15.03 -4.68 15.76
C ASP A 123 -15.24 -3.71 14.57
N PHE A 124 -14.21 -3.56 13.72
CA PHE A 124 -14.18 -2.66 12.58
C PHE A 124 -14.41 -1.17 12.91
N ARG A 125 -14.14 -0.75 14.14
CA ARG A 125 -14.35 0.64 14.55
C ARG A 125 -13.09 1.48 14.51
N THR A 126 -11.93 0.87 14.71
CA THR A 126 -10.65 1.58 14.83
C THR A 126 -9.72 1.22 13.69
N ILE A 127 -9.13 2.21 13.06
CA ILE A 127 -7.98 2.05 12.17
C ILE A 127 -6.75 1.82 13.06
N LEU A 128 -6.12 0.67 12.93
CA LEU A 128 -4.90 0.34 13.68
C LEU A 128 -3.66 0.95 13.00
N ASP A 129 -3.58 0.80 11.68
CA ASP A 129 -2.49 1.37 10.88
C ASP A 129 -2.90 1.49 9.41
N PHE A 130 -2.12 2.28 8.66
CA PHE A 130 -2.35 2.57 7.26
C PHE A 130 -1.02 2.59 6.51
N ALA A 131 -0.95 1.97 5.33
CA ALA A 131 0.24 1.96 4.50
C ALA A 131 -0.11 2.13 3.01
N ILE A 132 0.61 2.98 2.31
CA ILE A 132 0.51 3.10 0.85
C ILE A 132 1.30 1.96 0.22
N VAL A 133 0.68 1.22 -0.69
CA VAL A 133 1.30 0.11 -1.44
C VAL A 133 1.82 0.58 -2.78
N GLU A 134 1.01 1.35 -3.50
CA GLU A 134 1.33 1.86 -4.82
C GLU A 134 0.72 3.24 -5.01
N GLN A 135 1.49 4.14 -5.56
CA GLN A 135 1.05 5.48 -5.94
C GLN A 135 1.92 5.99 -7.11
N GLN A 136 1.43 6.97 -7.86
CA GLN A 136 2.08 7.55 -9.02
C GLN A 136 2.15 9.09 -8.92
N GLU A 137 2.04 9.60 -7.70
CA GLU A 137 2.04 11.03 -7.45
C GLU A 137 3.45 11.64 -7.57
N THR A 138 3.51 12.93 -7.79
CA THR A 138 4.78 13.65 -7.98
C THR A 138 5.63 13.60 -6.71
N PRO A 139 6.91 13.15 -6.80
CA PRO A 139 7.85 13.19 -5.69
C PRO A 139 7.97 14.59 -5.08
N GLY A 140 8.00 14.68 -3.74
CA GLY A 140 8.06 15.95 -3.01
C GLY A 140 6.75 16.74 -2.95
N LEU A 141 5.70 16.29 -3.64
CA LEU A 141 4.34 16.82 -3.61
C LEU A 141 3.35 15.74 -3.15
N GLY A 142 2.49 15.24 -4.04
CA GLY A 142 1.51 14.22 -3.70
C GLY A 142 2.08 12.92 -3.13
N ALA A 143 3.27 12.50 -3.57
CA ALA A 143 3.94 11.30 -3.03
C ALA A 143 4.30 11.38 -1.54
N ARG A 144 4.26 12.57 -0.93
CA ARG A 144 4.45 12.77 0.52
C ARG A 144 3.38 12.11 1.39
N ILE A 145 2.31 11.60 0.79
CA ILE A 145 1.35 10.73 1.48
C ILE A 145 1.98 9.44 2.04
N GLU A 146 3.18 9.07 1.59
CA GLU A 146 3.95 7.94 2.15
C GLU A 146 4.79 8.33 3.38
N GLU A 147 4.90 9.62 3.69
CA GLU A 147 5.67 10.09 4.84
C GLU A 147 5.01 9.68 6.17
N GLU A 148 5.84 9.34 7.15
CA GLU A 148 5.39 8.84 8.45
C GLU A 148 4.42 9.78 9.16
N TRP A 149 4.64 11.10 9.10
CA TRP A 149 3.75 12.08 9.73
C TRP A 149 2.32 12.04 9.16
N PHE A 150 2.20 11.75 7.84
CA PHE A 150 0.88 11.63 7.22
C PHE A 150 0.20 10.32 7.60
N LEU A 151 0.92 9.21 7.52
CA LEU A 151 0.41 7.87 7.84
C LEU A 151 0.04 7.76 9.32
N ALA A 152 0.85 8.35 10.21
CA ALA A 152 0.61 8.33 11.65
C ALA A 152 -0.70 8.98 12.06
N GLN A 153 -1.23 9.90 11.27
CA GLN A 153 -2.51 10.55 11.56
C GLN A 153 -3.70 9.57 11.57
N PHE A 154 -3.59 8.45 10.87
CA PHE A 154 -4.67 7.46 10.78
C PHE A 154 -4.60 6.39 11.88
N ARG A 155 -3.48 6.29 12.60
CA ARG A 155 -3.29 5.28 13.64
C ARG A 155 -4.20 5.52 14.84
N ASN A 156 -4.84 4.44 15.29
CA ASN A 156 -5.76 4.42 16.43
C ASN A 156 -6.94 5.40 16.30
N ARG A 157 -7.33 5.73 15.07
CA ARG A 157 -8.48 6.58 14.78
C ARG A 157 -9.75 5.76 14.61
N LEU A 158 -10.84 6.30 15.16
CA LEU A 158 -12.19 5.75 14.93
C LEU A 158 -12.65 6.14 13.53
N PHE A 159 -12.91 5.18 12.65
CA PHE A 159 -13.52 5.45 11.35
C PHE A 159 -15.04 5.18 11.31
N VAL A 160 -15.54 4.45 12.30
CA VAL A 160 -16.95 4.25 12.54
C VAL A 160 -17.32 5.00 13.80
N THR A 161 -18.22 5.96 13.68
CA THR A 161 -18.83 6.65 14.83
C THR A 161 -20.23 6.10 15.07
N GLU A 162 -20.82 6.47 16.22
CA GLU A 162 -22.26 6.35 16.40
C GLU A 162 -22.95 7.09 15.25
N PRO A 163 -23.92 6.46 14.56
CA PRO A 163 -24.56 7.09 13.41
C PRO A 163 -25.33 8.34 13.85
N ASP A 164 -25.02 9.48 13.21
CA ASP A 164 -25.79 10.71 13.37
C ASP A 164 -27.20 10.57 12.78
N ALA A 165 -27.37 9.57 11.87
CA ALA A 165 -28.64 9.21 11.27
C ALA A 165 -28.67 7.68 11.00
N PRO A 166 -29.85 7.05 10.91
CA PRO A 166 -29.98 5.65 10.54
C PRO A 166 -29.32 5.37 9.18
N GLY A 167 -28.27 4.54 9.19
CA GLY A 167 -27.49 4.17 7.99
C GLY A 167 -26.18 4.93 7.79
N ASP A 168 -25.89 5.98 8.56
CA ASP A 168 -24.56 6.61 8.56
C ASP A 168 -23.65 5.90 9.56
N VAL A 169 -22.66 5.19 9.04
CA VAL A 169 -21.72 4.39 9.85
C VAL A 169 -20.29 4.92 9.79
N THR A 170 -20.06 6.01 9.06
CA THR A 170 -18.71 6.52 8.81
C THR A 170 -18.49 7.89 9.41
N ARG A 171 -17.37 8.05 10.12
CA ARG A 171 -16.92 9.37 10.56
C ARG A 171 -16.43 10.17 9.34
N LYS A 172 -16.96 11.38 9.20
CA LYS A 172 -16.45 12.33 8.23
C LYS A 172 -15.24 13.05 8.83
N TYR A 173 -14.08 12.86 8.21
CA TYR A 173 -12.89 13.62 8.57
C TYR A 173 -12.82 14.91 7.76
N GLU A 174 -12.43 16.00 8.42
CA GLU A 174 -12.14 17.28 7.79
C GLU A 174 -10.64 17.35 7.47
N PHE A 175 -10.29 17.70 6.23
CA PHE A 175 -8.90 17.90 5.85
C PHE A 175 -8.52 19.39 5.96
N ILE A 176 -7.62 19.68 6.89
CA ILE A 176 -7.05 21.02 7.12
C ILE A 176 -5.72 21.20 6.39
N ALA A 177 -5.23 22.43 6.30
CA ALA A 177 -3.91 22.69 5.70
C ALA A 177 -2.78 22.07 6.52
N GLU A 178 -1.68 21.66 5.85
CA GLU A 178 -0.52 21.04 6.49
C GLU A 178 0.09 21.92 7.60
N THR A 179 0.00 23.24 7.44
CA THR A 179 0.52 24.24 8.39
C THR A 179 -0.38 24.52 9.60
N GLN A 180 -1.63 24.01 9.57
CA GLN A 180 -2.58 24.18 10.67
C GLN A 180 -2.43 23.04 11.67
N GLU A 181 -2.64 23.34 12.96
CA GLU A 181 -2.73 22.29 13.98
C GLU A 181 -4.19 21.81 14.12
N PRO A 182 -4.41 20.47 14.21
CA PRO A 182 -5.75 19.94 14.41
C PRO A 182 -6.34 20.39 15.75
N GLU A 183 -7.56 20.92 15.73
CA GLU A 183 -8.29 21.33 16.92
C GLU A 183 -9.01 20.15 17.61
N ASN A 184 -9.27 19.08 16.87
CA ASN A 184 -9.96 17.88 17.37
C ASN A 184 -9.58 16.64 16.56
N ASP A 185 -10.01 15.47 17.05
CA ASP A 185 -9.75 14.18 16.41
C ASP A 185 -10.45 13.97 15.06
N GLY A 186 -11.35 14.85 14.67
CA GLY A 186 -12.01 14.82 13.36
C GLY A 186 -11.18 15.46 12.25
N GLN A 187 -10.10 16.16 12.58
CA GLN A 187 -9.27 16.87 11.61
C GLN A 187 -8.00 16.11 11.26
N LEU A 188 -7.66 16.09 9.98
CA LEU A 188 -6.46 15.49 9.41
C LEU A 188 -5.73 16.53 8.56
N LYS A 189 -4.42 16.60 8.68
CA LYS A 189 -3.59 17.46 7.82
C LYS A 189 -3.49 16.86 6.42
N ARG A 190 -3.80 17.64 5.40
CA ARG A 190 -3.57 17.25 3.99
C ARG A 190 -2.12 17.50 3.59
N VAL A 191 -1.63 16.73 2.64
CA VAL A 191 -0.34 17.01 2.01
C VAL A 191 -0.46 18.21 1.08
N THR A 192 0.38 19.22 1.25
CA THR A 192 0.43 20.39 0.36
C THR A 192 0.87 19.96 -1.05
N GLY A 193 0.08 20.32 -2.06
CA GLY A 193 0.34 19.91 -3.45
C GLY A 193 -0.23 18.56 -3.86
N ALA A 194 -0.96 17.87 -2.97
CA ALA A 194 -1.85 16.77 -3.29
C ALA A 194 -3.27 17.32 -3.40
N THR A 195 -3.70 17.70 -4.57
CA THR A 195 -5.05 18.20 -4.83
C THR A 195 -5.83 17.21 -5.66
#